data_cde41c306dd510707aa3c8f491fc96a9
#
_entry.id   cde41c306dd510707aa3c8f491fc96a9
#
_cell.length_a   1.000
_cell.length_b   1.000
_cell.length_c   1.000
_cell.angle_alpha   90.00
_cell.angle_beta   90.00
_cell.angle_gamma   90.00
#
_symmetry.space_group_name_H-M   'P 1'
#
loop_
_entity.id
_entity.type
_entity.pdbx_description
1 polymer ?
#
loop_
_entity_poly.entity_id
_entity_poly.type
_entity_poly.pdbx_seq_one_letter_code
_entity_poly.pdbx_strand_id
1 'polypeptide(L)'
;QAKILVAEAEENNLGEKVINERWARWYACSLCEQRYHGVVGFALGWACWKTHVGRPETDQVRGLAMRLLGSGLSETDHLEDAFSVQEAELSILRRIGASEHHILGVQTNLASTYYKLGHLEKALSMERDVYSGYLKLHGKEHEDSLRAALNYTSSLVALKRFEEARALLRKTIPVARQVLGDNYEDTLKLRWSFAVALYVDPAATLDDLRESVETLAEIEVI
;
A
#
# COMPACT_ATOMS: atom_id res chain seq x y z
N GLN A 1 22.88 -10.58 8.43
CA GLN A 1 23.63 -9.64 7.57
C GLN A 1 23.04 -8.23 7.67
N ALA A 2 21.74 -8.00 7.41
CA ALA A 2 21.10 -6.69 7.51
C ALA A 2 21.32 -6.00 8.87
N LYS A 3 21.12 -6.72 9.98
CA LYS A 3 21.38 -6.21 11.34
C LYS A 3 22.80 -5.64 11.50
N ILE A 4 23.82 -6.37 11.04
CA ILE A 4 25.23 -5.97 11.16
C ILE A 4 25.50 -4.73 10.32
N LEU A 5 25.03 -4.73 9.06
CA LEU A 5 25.27 -3.63 8.13
C LEU A 5 24.60 -2.31 8.58
N VAL A 6 23.41 -2.39 9.18
CA VAL A 6 22.72 -1.20 9.71
C VAL A 6 23.44 -0.69 10.94
N ALA A 7 23.81 -1.57 11.89
CA ALA A 7 24.54 -1.19 13.10
C ALA A 7 25.90 -0.54 12.76
N GLU A 8 26.67 -1.11 11.83
CA GLU A 8 27.92 -0.51 11.36
C GLU A 8 27.72 0.87 10.72
N ALA A 9 26.61 1.09 10.00
CA ALA A 9 26.34 2.39 9.40
C ALA A 9 25.98 3.44 10.45
N GLU A 10 25.24 3.06 11.48
CA GLU A 10 24.89 3.92 12.62
C GLU A 10 26.14 4.26 13.44
N GLU A 11 26.97 3.25 13.83
CA GLU A 11 28.18 3.42 14.59
C GLU A 11 29.23 4.32 13.91
N ASN A 12 29.33 4.22 12.58
CA ASN A 12 30.29 5.00 11.80
C ASN A 12 29.70 6.32 11.24
N ASN A 13 28.45 6.68 11.59
CA ASN A 13 27.76 7.88 11.13
C ASN A 13 27.80 8.06 9.59
N LEU A 14 27.56 6.99 8.84
CA LEU A 14 27.72 6.97 7.37
C LEU A 14 26.64 7.76 6.60
N GLY A 15 25.74 8.44 7.31
CA GLY A 15 24.69 9.24 6.73
C GLY A 15 23.43 8.44 6.32
N GLU A 16 22.31 9.14 6.22
CA GLU A 16 20.98 8.56 6.06
C GLU A 16 20.85 7.70 4.78
N LYS A 17 21.46 8.14 3.68
CA LYS A 17 21.41 7.39 2.41
C LYS A 17 21.99 5.97 2.56
N VAL A 18 23.16 5.86 3.19
CA VAL A 18 23.82 4.56 3.39
C VAL A 18 23.03 3.69 4.38
N ILE A 19 22.45 4.30 5.42
CA ILE A 19 21.59 3.59 6.36
C ILE A 19 20.37 3.02 5.63
N ASN A 20 19.72 3.80 4.77
CA ASN A 20 18.56 3.36 3.99
C ASN A 20 18.91 2.25 2.98
N GLU A 21 20.04 2.34 2.29
CA GLU A 21 20.52 1.29 1.38
C GLU A 21 20.79 -0.04 2.12
N ARG A 22 21.36 0.05 3.32
CA ARG A 22 21.61 -1.14 4.16
C ARG A 22 20.33 -1.66 4.80
N TRP A 23 19.40 -0.78 5.15
CA TRP A 23 18.09 -1.12 5.65
C TRP A 23 17.27 -1.92 4.64
N ALA A 24 17.41 -1.63 3.36
CA ALA A 24 16.70 -2.35 2.29
C ALA A 24 16.93 -3.87 2.33
N ARG A 25 18.04 -4.34 2.92
CA ARG A 25 18.30 -5.78 3.11
C ARG A 25 17.28 -6.52 3.98
N TRP A 26 16.48 -5.80 4.75
CA TRP A 26 15.38 -6.41 5.52
C TRP A 26 14.18 -6.78 4.67
N TYR A 27 14.02 -6.16 3.49
CA TYR A 27 12.83 -6.36 2.66
C TYR A 27 13.11 -6.61 1.17
N ALA A 28 14.36 -6.46 0.71
CA ALA A 28 14.71 -6.66 -0.68
C ALA A 28 16.02 -7.45 -0.86
N CYS A 29 16.09 -8.21 -1.93
CA CYS A 29 17.28 -8.96 -2.34
C CYS A 29 18.34 -8.00 -2.87
N SER A 30 19.58 -8.15 -2.38
CA SER A 30 20.69 -7.29 -2.83
C SER A 30 21.24 -7.60 -4.23
N LEU A 31 20.80 -8.69 -4.83
CA LEU A 31 21.30 -9.13 -6.14
C LEU A 31 20.32 -8.76 -7.27
N CYS A 32 19.01 -8.98 -7.03
CA CYS A 32 17.97 -8.73 -8.03
C CYS A 32 17.03 -7.57 -7.66
N GLU A 33 17.26 -6.93 -6.51
CA GLU A 33 16.50 -5.79 -5.96
C GLU A 33 15.00 -6.06 -5.74
N GLN A 34 14.54 -7.29 -6.00
CA GLN A 34 13.15 -7.67 -5.76
C GLN A 34 12.84 -7.74 -4.28
N ARG A 35 11.65 -7.33 -3.92
CA ARG A 35 11.14 -7.44 -2.56
C ARG A 35 10.90 -8.90 -2.17
N TYR A 36 11.15 -9.21 -0.90
CA TYR A 36 10.75 -10.49 -0.33
C TYR A 36 9.26 -10.46 -0.01
N HIS A 37 8.54 -11.51 -0.39
CA HIS A 37 7.11 -11.68 -0.19
C HIS A 37 6.78 -12.94 0.60
N GLY A 38 5.54 -13.04 1.05
CA GLY A 38 5.00 -14.21 1.74
C GLY A 38 5.82 -14.59 2.97
N VAL A 39 6.07 -15.89 3.14
CA VAL A 39 6.76 -16.46 4.33
C VAL A 39 8.16 -15.87 4.56
N VAL A 40 8.90 -15.58 3.48
CA VAL A 40 10.24 -14.97 3.59
C VAL A 40 10.14 -13.53 4.09
N GLY A 41 9.24 -12.73 3.52
CA GLY A 41 8.98 -11.37 3.97
C GLY A 41 8.55 -11.33 5.44
N PHE A 42 7.64 -12.22 5.84
CA PHE A 42 7.20 -12.35 7.24
C PHE A 42 8.35 -12.72 8.18
N ALA A 43 9.16 -13.75 7.85
CA ALA A 43 10.28 -14.18 8.68
C ALA A 43 11.32 -13.05 8.87
N LEU A 44 11.60 -12.28 7.81
CA LEU A 44 12.50 -11.14 7.88
C LEU A 44 11.89 -9.98 8.68
N GLY A 45 10.61 -9.67 8.50
CA GLY A 45 9.89 -8.68 9.31
C GLY A 45 9.92 -9.00 10.80
N TRP A 46 9.67 -10.28 11.15
CA TRP A 46 9.75 -10.77 12.52
C TRP A 46 11.17 -10.66 13.10
N ALA A 47 12.19 -11.05 12.34
CA ALA A 47 13.59 -10.94 12.74
C ALA A 47 14.01 -9.47 12.92
N CYS A 48 13.56 -8.59 12.03
CA CYS A 48 13.77 -7.15 12.12
C CYS A 48 13.13 -6.58 13.38
N TRP A 49 11.87 -6.88 13.64
CA TRP A 49 11.17 -6.45 14.84
C TRP A 49 11.90 -6.88 16.13
N LYS A 50 12.25 -8.16 16.27
CA LYS A 50 13.02 -8.66 17.42
C LYS A 50 14.35 -7.95 17.63
N THR A 51 14.96 -7.48 16.56
CA THR A 51 16.23 -6.75 16.62
C THR A 51 16.04 -5.34 17.17
N HIS A 52 14.92 -4.68 16.87
CA HIS A 52 14.74 -3.24 17.12
C HIS A 52 13.65 -2.90 18.14
N VAL A 53 12.89 -3.88 18.66
CA VAL A 53 11.79 -3.67 19.61
C VAL A 53 12.20 -2.95 20.90
N GLY A 54 13.44 -3.11 21.36
CA GLY A 54 13.98 -2.46 22.56
C GLY A 54 14.35 -0.98 22.39
N ARG A 55 14.28 -0.43 21.18
CA ARG A 55 14.57 0.99 20.92
C ARG A 55 13.40 1.88 21.39
N PRO A 56 13.63 3.17 21.66
CA PRO A 56 12.57 4.12 21.99
C PRO A 56 11.47 4.15 20.94
N GLU A 57 10.23 4.49 21.33
CA GLU A 57 9.11 4.59 20.40
C GLU A 57 9.28 5.68 19.34
N THR A 58 10.06 6.71 19.64
CA THR A 58 10.42 7.78 18.71
C THR A 58 11.48 7.39 17.70
N ASP A 59 12.09 6.21 17.85
CA ASP A 59 13.13 5.71 16.94
C ASP A 59 12.50 5.28 15.60
N GLN A 60 12.94 5.89 14.52
CA GLN A 60 12.44 5.61 13.17
C GLN A 60 12.64 4.15 12.75
N VAL A 61 13.79 3.56 13.14
CA VAL A 61 14.13 2.17 12.79
C VAL A 61 13.19 1.20 13.49
N ARG A 62 12.79 1.47 14.74
CA ARG A 62 11.76 0.69 15.42
C ARG A 62 10.41 0.77 14.70
N GLY A 63 9.98 1.96 14.28
CA GLY A 63 8.75 2.16 13.52
C GLY A 63 8.77 1.40 12.19
N LEU A 64 9.87 1.48 11.43
CA LEU A 64 10.05 0.73 10.20
C LEU A 64 10.03 -0.80 10.42
N ALA A 65 10.63 -1.29 11.51
CA ALA A 65 10.60 -2.71 11.85
C ALA A 65 9.19 -3.20 12.18
N MET A 66 8.39 -2.39 12.88
CA MET A 66 6.99 -2.67 13.19
C MET A 66 6.15 -2.73 11.92
N ARG A 67 6.36 -1.80 10.99
CA ARG A 67 5.70 -1.79 9.68
C ARG A 67 6.02 -3.04 8.85
N LEU A 68 7.30 -3.45 8.80
CA LEU A 68 7.71 -4.68 8.10
C LEU A 68 7.03 -5.92 8.70
N LEU A 69 6.93 -5.99 10.03
CA LEU A 69 6.21 -7.08 10.69
C LEU A 69 4.74 -7.09 10.31
N GLY A 70 4.04 -5.96 10.44
CA GLY A 70 2.62 -5.85 10.10
C GLY A 70 2.32 -6.20 8.63
N SER A 71 3.18 -5.77 7.70
CA SER A 71 3.06 -6.14 6.29
C SER A 71 3.27 -7.64 6.06
N GLY A 72 4.31 -8.22 6.66
CA GLY A 72 4.60 -9.65 6.53
C GLY A 72 3.48 -10.53 7.12
N LEU A 73 2.90 -10.15 8.25
CA LEU A 73 1.73 -10.80 8.83
C LEU A 73 0.53 -10.75 7.88
N SER A 74 0.24 -9.59 7.28
CA SER A 74 -0.85 -9.43 6.33
C SER A 74 -0.66 -10.20 5.02
N GLU A 75 0.59 -10.38 4.57
CA GLU A 75 0.92 -11.16 3.37
C GLU A 75 0.81 -12.68 3.59
N THR A 76 0.91 -13.13 4.84
CA THR A 76 0.81 -14.55 5.22
C THR A 76 -0.52 -14.90 5.88
N ASP A 77 -1.55 -14.08 5.69
CA ASP A 77 -2.92 -14.26 6.18
C ASP A 77 -3.07 -14.34 7.72
N HIS A 78 -2.06 -13.86 8.47
CA HIS A 78 -2.17 -13.64 9.91
C HIS A 78 -2.85 -12.28 10.18
N LEU A 79 -4.09 -12.14 9.74
CA LEU A 79 -4.75 -10.84 9.60
C LEU A 79 -5.06 -10.17 10.93
N GLU A 80 -5.46 -10.91 11.97
CA GLU A 80 -5.74 -10.39 13.30
C GLU A 80 -4.46 -9.88 13.98
N ASP A 81 -3.35 -10.59 13.80
CA ASP A 81 -2.04 -10.16 14.31
C ASP A 81 -1.55 -8.93 13.54
N ALA A 82 -1.70 -8.92 12.21
CA ALA A 82 -1.39 -7.75 11.37
C ALA A 82 -2.18 -6.53 11.82
N PHE A 83 -3.49 -6.69 12.04
CA PHE A 83 -4.38 -5.66 12.54
C PHE A 83 -3.88 -5.09 13.88
N SER A 84 -3.58 -5.98 14.84
CA SER A 84 -3.10 -5.58 16.17
C SER A 84 -1.79 -4.78 16.11
N VAL A 85 -0.85 -5.22 15.28
CA VAL A 85 0.44 -4.53 15.07
C VAL A 85 0.24 -3.17 14.41
N GLN A 86 -0.61 -3.08 13.39
CA GLN A 86 -0.89 -1.84 12.65
C GLN A 86 -1.65 -0.82 13.51
N GLU A 87 -2.61 -1.24 14.33
CA GLU A 87 -3.28 -0.34 15.29
C GLU A 87 -2.32 0.20 16.34
N ALA A 88 -1.44 -0.65 16.86
CA ALA A 88 -0.41 -0.21 17.80
C ALA A 88 0.56 0.79 17.13
N GLU A 89 0.99 0.55 15.88
CA GLU A 89 1.82 1.49 15.11
C GLU A 89 1.09 2.84 14.94
N LEU A 90 -0.17 2.83 14.52
CA LEU A 90 -0.96 4.04 14.33
C LEU A 90 -1.10 4.84 15.64
N SER A 91 -1.34 4.14 16.75
CA SER A 91 -1.45 4.76 18.08
C SER A 91 -0.13 5.44 18.50
N ILE A 92 1.01 4.77 18.28
CA ILE A 92 2.34 5.32 18.53
C ILE A 92 2.58 6.57 17.69
N LEU A 93 2.35 6.50 16.37
CA LEU A 93 2.58 7.63 15.45
C LEU A 93 1.76 8.86 15.85
N ARG A 94 0.50 8.67 16.24
CA ARG A 94 -0.35 9.77 16.72
C ARG A 94 0.18 10.39 18.01
N ARG A 95 0.63 9.55 18.96
CA ARG A 95 1.15 10.01 20.26
C ARG A 95 2.45 10.77 20.15
N ILE A 96 3.35 10.38 19.25
CA ILE A 96 4.62 11.07 19.03
C ILE A 96 4.51 12.28 18.07
N GLY A 97 3.31 12.56 17.53
CA GLY A 97 3.09 13.66 16.59
C GLY A 97 3.80 13.44 15.24
N ALA A 98 3.81 12.20 14.74
CA ALA A 98 4.43 11.87 13.47
C ALA A 98 3.77 12.62 12.30
N SER A 99 4.49 12.75 11.17
CA SER A 99 3.98 13.43 9.99
C SER A 99 2.71 12.76 9.44
N GLU A 100 1.83 13.58 8.84
CA GLU A 100 0.60 13.10 8.21
C GLU A 100 0.88 12.00 7.16
N HIS A 101 1.96 12.13 6.40
CA HIS A 101 2.39 11.10 5.44
C HIS A 101 2.60 9.73 6.10
N HIS A 102 3.29 9.67 7.25
CA HIS A 102 3.50 8.41 7.98
C HIS A 102 2.19 7.83 8.52
N ILE A 103 1.31 8.68 9.04
CA ILE A 103 0.00 8.27 9.55
C ILE A 103 -0.85 7.68 8.41
N LEU A 104 -0.93 8.36 7.28
CA LEU A 104 -1.66 7.89 6.09
C LEU A 104 -1.10 6.56 5.57
N GLY A 105 0.23 6.38 5.59
CA GLY A 105 0.85 5.11 5.20
C GLY A 105 0.42 3.93 6.07
N VAL A 106 0.33 4.11 7.39
CA VAL A 106 -0.16 3.05 8.30
C VAL A 106 -1.66 2.83 8.14
N GLN A 107 -2.43 3.91 7.96
CA GLN A 107 -3.88 3.79 7.70
C GLN A 107 -4.16 3.04 6.39
N THR A 108 -3.32 3.21 5.36
CA THR A 108 -3.40 2.43 4.11
C THR A 108 -3.26 0.92 4.38
N ASN A 109 -2.26 0.53 5.16
CA ASN A 109 -2.05 -0.87 5.51
C ASN A 109 -3.20 -1.43 6.35
N LEU A 110 -3.67 -0.66 7.33
CA LEU A 110 -4.79 -1.03 8.21
C LEU A 110 -6.10 -1.18 7.43
N ALA A 111 -6.37 -0.28 6.47
CA ALA A 111 -7.53 -0.38 5.60
C ALA A 111 -7.49 -1.65 4.73
N SER A 112 -6.31 -1.97 4.17
CA SER A 112 -6.11 -3.22 3.44
C SER A 112 -6.34 -4.45 4.32
N THR A 113 -5.93 -4.42 5.59
CA THR A 113 -6.18 -5.51 6.54
C THR A 113 -7.67 -5.61 6.88
N TYR A 114 -8.39 -4.50 7.07
CA TYR A 114 -9.85 -4.49 7.20
C TYR A 114 -10.54 -5.10 5.98
N TYR A 115 -10.09 -4.75 4.77
CA TYR A 115 -10.62 -5.31 3.54
C TYR A 115 -10.47 -6.84 3.49
N LYS A 116 -9.27 -7.35 3.79
CA LYS A 116 -8.98 -8.79 3.83
C LYS A 116 -9.78 -9.52 4.92
N LEU A 117 -10.03 -8.90 6.07
CA LEU A 117 -10.88 -9.41 7.14
C LEU A 117 -12.38 -9.38 6.80
N GLY A 118 -12.77 -8.85 5.64
CA GLY A 118 -14.16 -8.71 5.22
C GLY A 118 -14.91 -7.55 5.87
N HIS A 119 -14.22 -6.68 6.61
CA HIS A 119 -14.80 -5.46 7.19
C HIS A 119 -14.87 -4.33 6.15
N LEU A 120 -15.55 -4.58 5.04
CA LEU A 120 -15.51 -3.76 3.83
C LEU A 120 -15.94 -2.30 4.06
N GLU A 121 -16.96 -2.05 4.88
CA GLU A 121 -17.42 -0.67 5.17
C GLU A 121 -16.37 0.13 5.97
N LYS A 122 -15.67 -0.53 6.90
CA LYS A 122 -14.57 0.11 7.64
C LYS A 122 -13.38 0.39 6.73
N ALA A 123 -13.04 -0.58 5.87
CA ALA A 123 -12.00 -0.40 4.85
C ALA A 123 -12.34 0.79 3.95
N LEU A 124 -13.54 0.83 3.39
CA LEU A 124 -14.01 1.91 2.51
C LEU A 124 -13.93 3.29 3.18
N SER A 125 -14.41 3.40 4.43
CA SER A 125 -14.34 4.66 5.17
C SER A 125 -12.91 5.14 5.35
N MET A 126 -12.01 4.23 5.76
CA MET A 126 -10.61 4.57 5.97
C MET A 126 -9.88 4.89 4.66
N GLU A 127 -10.12 4.14 3.59
CA GLU A 127 -9.51 4.38 2.28
C GLU A 127 -9.96 5.70 1.66
N ARG A 128 -11.23 6.09 1.83
CA ARG A 128 -11.71 7.42 1.44
C ARG A 128 -10.96 8.51 2.17
N ASP A 129 -10.75 8.37 3.48
CA ASP A 129 -10.05 9.36 4.28
C ASP A 129 -8.56 9.42 3.91
N VAL A 130 -7.91 8.28 3.67
CA VAL A 130 -6.53 8.16 3.17
C VAL A 130 -6.39 8.82 1.80
N TYR A 131 -7.28 8.52 0.85
CA TYR A 131 -7.28 9.14 -0.47
C TYR A 131 -7.41 10.67 -0.38
N SER A 132 -8.35 11.15 0.42
CA SER A 132 -8.54 12.57 0.67
C SER A 132 -7.30 13.23 1.32
N GLY A 133 -6.65 12.52 2.25
CA GLY A 133 -5.42 12.96 2.90
C GLY A 133 -4.26 13.10 1.92
N TYR A 134 -3.99 12.09 1.10
CA TYR A 134 -2.93 12.16 0.09
C TYR A 134 -3.20 13.21 -0.99
N LEU A 135 -4.46 13.38 -1.40
CA LEU A 135 -4.81 14.47 -2.32
C LEU A 135 -4.48 15.85 -1.76
N LYS A 136 -4.72 16.08 -0.47
CA LYS A 136 -4.39 17.34 0.20
C LYS A 136 -2.88 17.51 0.36
N LEU A 137 -2.18 16.43 0.69
CA LEU A 137 -0.75 16.48 1.02
C LEU A 137 0.12 16.60 -0.24
N HIS A 138 -0.21 15.87 -1.30
CA HIS A 138 0.65 15.69 -2.47
C HIS A 138 -0.01 16.08 -3.80
N GLY A 139 -1.33 16.26 -3.82
CA GLY A 139 -2.07 16.48 -5.07
C GLY A 139 -2.41 15.19 -5.82
N LYS A 140 -3.17 15.35 -6.92
CA LYS A 140 -3.71 14.22 -7.70
C LYS A 140 -2.67 13.46 -8.54
N GLU A 141 -1.53 14.09 -8.81
CA GLU A 141 -0.48 13.56 -9.69
C GLU A 141 0.58 12.75 -8.94
N HIS A 142 0.49 12.67 -7.62
CA HIS A 142 1.44 11.92 -6.81
C HIS A 142 1.10 10.43 -6.78
N GLU A 143 2.11 9.57 -6.82
CA GLU A 143 1.95 8.11 -6.82
C GLU A 143 1.11 7.60 -5.65
N ASP A 144 1.33 8.13 -4.42
CA ASP A 144 0.54 7.74 -3.25
C ASP A 144 -0.95 8.07 -3.39
N SER A 145 -1.29 9.21 -4.04
CA SER A 145 -2.68 9.57 -4.31
C SER A 145 -3.34 8.62 -5.31
N LEU A 146 -2.60 8.21 -6.34
CA LEU A 146 -3.06 7.26 -7.36
C LEU A 146 -3.24 5.86 -6.75
N ARG A 147 -2.30 5.42 -5.90
CA ARG A 147 -2.40 4.14 -5.18
C ARG A 147 -3.54 4.13 -4.17
N ALA A 148 -3.76 5.23 -3.44
CA ALA A 148 -4.90 5.37 -2.54
C ALA A 148 -6.24 5.34 -3.29
N ALA A 149 -6.31 5.94 -4.49
CA ALA A 149 -7.50 5.83 -5.35
C ALA A 149 -7.77 4.39 -5.78
N LEU A 150 -6.73 3.62 -6.10
CA LEU A 150 -6.85 2.20 -6.46
C LEU A 150 -7.45 1.38 -5.31
N ASN A 151 -6.92 1.55 -4.08
CA ASN A 151 -7.44 0.84 -2.91
C ASN A 151 -8.91 1.22 -2.64
N TYR A 152 -9.21 2.52 -2.63
CA TYR A 152 -10.58 3.02 -2.44
C TYR A 152 -11.55 2.46 -3.49
N THR A 153 -11.12 2.39 -4.75
CA THR A 153 -11.92 1.77 -5.82
C THR A 153 -12.16 0.29 -5.57
N SER A 154 -11.16 -0.45 -5.08
CA SER A 154 -11.31 -1.88 -4.78
C SER A 154 -12.40 -2.13 -3.73
N SER A 155 -12.46 -1.33 -2.68
CA SER A 155 -13.54 -1.41 -1.68
C SER A 155 -14.90 -0.99 -2.23
N LEU A 156 -14.97 0.02 -3.11
CA LEU A 156 -16.21 0.40 -3.78
C LEU A 156 -16.76 -0.76 -4.63
N VAL A 157 -15.90 -1.43 -5.40
CA VAL A 157 -16.29 -2.59 -6.23
C VAL A 157 -16.75 -3.75 -5.35
N ALA A 158 -16.02 -4.06 -4.27
CA ALA A 158 -16.39 -5.13 -3.33
C ALA A 158 -17.76 -4.88 -2.66
N LEU A 159 -18.10 -3.62 -2.40
CA LEU A 159 -19.39 -3.19 -1.87
C LEU A 159 -20.45 -2.95 -2.95
N LYS A 160 -20.18 -3.32 -4.21
CA LYS A 160 -21.09 -3.16 -5.36
C LYS A 160 -21.48 -1.70 -5.65
N ARG A 161 -20.65 -0.73 -5.24
CA ARG A 161 -20.82 0.70 -5.51
C ARG A 161 -20.20 1.05 -6.87
N PHE A 162 -20.63 0.37 -7.93
CA PHE A 162 -19.99 0.39 -9.25
C PHE A 162 -19.97 1.78 -9.90
N GLU A 163 -21.04 2.55 -9.78
CA GLU A 163 -21.10 3.90 -10.33
C GLU A 163 -20.04 4.83 -9.73
N GLU A 164 -19.85 4.76 -8.41
CA GLU A 164 -18.83 5.57 -7.73
C GLU A 164 -17.43 5.13 -8.10
N ALA A 165 -17.21 3.81 -8.21
CA ALA A 165 -15.94 3.25 -8.67
C ALA A 165 -15.62 3.75 -10.09
N ARG A 166 -16.56 3.63 -11.04
CA ARG A 166 -16.40 4.11 -12.42
C ARG A 166 -16.12 5.62 -12.48
N ALA A 167 -16.87 6.42 -11.72
CA ALA A 167 -16.68 7.87 -11.67
C ALA A 167 -15.31 8.28 -11.14
N LEU A 168 -14.78 7.56 -10.15
CA LEU A 168 -13.43 7.79 -9.63
C LEU A 168 -12.37 7.38 -10.65
N LEU A 169 -12.50 6.20 -11.25
CA LEU A 169 -11.52 5.65 -12.20
C LEU A 169 -11.44 6.48 -13.49
N ARG A 170 -12.57 6.95 -14.02
CA ARG A 170 -12.57 7.87 -15.18
C ARG A 170 -11.78 9.15 -14.96
N LYS A 171 -11.67 9.61 -13.71
CA LYS A 171 -10.86 10.79 -13.34
C LYS A 171 -9.39 10.43 -13.06
N THR A 172 -9.14 9.23 -12.55
CA THR A 172 -7.79 8.83 -12.07
C THR A 172 -6.95 8.21 -13.16
N ILE A 173 -7.52 7.38 -14.04
CA ILE A 173 -6.79 6.69 -15.11
C ILE A 173 -6.03 7.66 -16.05
N PRO A 174 -6.63 8.74 -16.57
CA PRO A 174 -5.89 9.68 -17.42
C PRO A 174 -4.68 10.30 -16.71
N VAL A 175 -4.82 10.60 -15.41
CA VAL A 175 -3.72 11.15 -14.59
C VAL A 175 -2.62 10.10 -14.40
N ALA A 176 -2.98 8.87 -14.07
CA ALA A 176 -2.03 7.78 -13.91
C ALA A 176 -1.23 7.51 -15.20
N ARG A 177 -1.92 7.47 -16.35
CA ARG A 177 -1.28 7.30 -17.66
C ARG A 177 -0.28 8.42 -17.96
N GLN A 178 -0.63 9.65 -17.64
CA GLN A 178 0.23 10.82 -17.88
C GLN A 178 1.47 10.82 -16.96
N VAL A 179 1.30 10.45 -15.68
CA VAL A 179 2.34 10.60 -14.65
C VAL A 179 3.24 9.38 -14.56
N LEU A 180 2.63 8.19 -14.58
CA LEU A 180 3.34 6.92 -14.38
C LEU A 180 3.63 6.20 -15.70
N GLY A 181 2.82 6.47 -16.73
CA GLY A 181 2.87 5.76 -18.01
C GLY A 181 1.83 4.64 -18.12
N ASP A 182 1.56 4.22 -19.36
CA ASP A 182 0.53 3.22 -19.67
C ASP A 182 0.85 1.83 -19.10
N ASN A 183 2.13 1.47 -19.06
CA ASN A 183 2.62 0.14 -18.67
C ASN A 183 3.01 0.05 -17.19
N TYR A 184 2.82 1.11 -16.42
CA TYR A 184 3.10 1.08 -15.00
C TYR A 184 2.07 0.23 -14.26
N GLU A 185 2.53 -0.56 -13.30
CA GLU A 185 1.70 -1.55 -12.60
C GLU A 185 0.41 -0.96 -12.02
N ASP A 186 0.49 0.19 -11.35
CA ASP A 186 -0.68 0.84 -10.76
C ASP A 186 -1.63 1.40 -11.83
N THR A 187 -1.11 1.86 -12.98
CA THR A 187 -1.94 2.27 -14.13
C THR A 187 -2.71 1.08 -14.70
N LEU A 188 -2.05 -0.06 -14.88
CA LEU A 188 -2.68 -1.29 -15.35
C LEU A 188 -3.74 -1.80 -14.38
N LYS A 189 -3.47 -1.75 -13.07
CA LYS A 189 -4.42 -2.12 -12.01
C LYS A 189 -5.66 -1.21 -12.00
N LEU A 190 -5.50 0.10 -12.18
CA LEU A 190 -6.61 1.05 -12.28
C LEU A 190 -7.49 0.75 -13.50
N ARG A 191 -6.88 0.49 -14.66
CA ARG A 191 -7.59 0.11 -15.89
C ARG A 191 -8.32 -1.22 -15.73
N TRP A 192 -7.66 -2.21 -15.15
CA TRP A 192 -8.29 -3.50 -14.84
C TRP A 192 -9.48 -3.34 -13.89
N SER A 193 -9.33 -2.54 -12.82
CA SER A 193 -10.42 -2.26 -11.88
C SER A 193 -11.60 -1.57 -12.55
N PHE A 194 -11.33 -0.70 -13.55
CA PHE A 194 -12.38 -0.07 -14.35
C PHE A 194 -13.15 -1.08 -15.19
N ALA A 195 -12.45 -1.94 -15.91
CA ALA A 195 -13.09 -2.99 -16.70
C ALA A 195 -13.92 -3.92 -15.79
N VAL A 196 -13.39 -4.31 -14.63
CA VAL A 196 -14.13 -5.11 -13.63
C VAL A 196 -15.40 -4.39 -13.17
N ALA A 197 -15.32 -3.11 -12.82
CA ALA A 197 -16.49 -2.33 -12.37
C ALA A 197 -17.57 -2.17 -13.46
N LEU A 198 -17.20 -2.27 -14.74
CA LEU A 198 -18.13 -2.27 -15.85
C LEU A 198 -18.83 -3.63 -16.00
N TYR A 199 -18.07 -4.74 -16.04
CA TYR A 199 -18.66 -6.04 -16.41
C TYR A 199 -19.32 -6.78 -15.24
N VAL A 200 -18.94 -6.53 -13.97
CA VAL A 200 -19.57 -7.19 -12.81
C VAL A 200 -20.84 -6.50 -12.32
N ASP A 201 -21.14 -5.31 -12.83
CA ASP A 201 -22.37 -4.60 -12.51
C ASP A 201 -23.58 -5.32 -13.12
N PRO A 202 -24.55 -5.80 -12.31
CA PRO A 202 -25.76 -6.42 -12.86
C PRO A 202 -26.60 -5.50 -13.76
N ALA A 203 -26.39 -4.18 -13.66
CA ALA A 203 -27.07 -3.17 -14.48
C ALA A 203 -26.24 -2.75 -15.71
N ALA A 204 -25.11 -3.44 -15.99
CA ALA A 204 -24.24 -3.12 -17.12
C ALA A 204 -24.99 -3.14 -18.44
N THR A 205 -24.80 -2.09 -19.22
CA THR A 205 -25.33 -2.00 -20.59
C THR A 205 -24.41 -2.76 -21.57
N LEU A 206 -24.91 -2.98 -22.80
CA LEU A 206 -24.07 -3.58 -23.84
C LEU A 206 -22.84 -2.71 -24.16
N ASP A 207 -22.96 -1.39 -24.05
CA ASP A 207 -21.84 -0.47 -24.27
C ASP A 207 -20.83 -0.53 -23.12
N ASP A 208 -21.26 -0.67 -21.87
CA ASP A 208 -20.35 -0.93 -20.73
C ASP A 208 -19.54 -2.23 -20.92
N LEU A 209 -20.19 -3.28 -21.41
CA LEU A 209 -19.52 -4.56 -21.69
C LEU A 209 -18.51 -4.44 -22.83
N ARG A 210 -18.81 -3.67 -23.87
CA ARG A 210 -17.87 -3.39 -24.96
C ARG A 210 -16.67 -2.59 -24.46
N GLU A 211 -16.89 -1.50 -23.70
CA GLU A 211 -15.84 -0.68 -23.09
C GLU A 211 -14.94 -1.53 -22.19
N SER A 212 -15.53 -2.46 -21.42
CA SER A 212 -14.77 -3.42 -20.58
C SER A 212 -13.85 -4.31 -21.43
N VAL A 213 -14.38 -4.92 -22.50
CA VAL A 213 -13.59 -5.80 -23.40
C VAL A 213 -12.46 -5.04 -24.07
N GLU A 214 -12.73 -3.83 -24.58
CA GLU A 214 -11.73 -2.97 -25.21
C GLU A 214 -10.61 -2.61 -24.20
N THR A 215 -10.99 -2.23 -22.97
CA THR A 215 -10.03 -1.90 -21.90
C THR A 215 -9.15 -3.09 -21.54
N LEU A 216 -9.70 -4.31 -21.46
CA LEU A 216 -8.94 -5.54 -21.16
C LEU A 216 -8.03 -5.93 -22.33
N ALA A 217 -8.50 -5.85 -23.56
CA ALA A 217 -7.70 -6.13 -24.75
C ALA A 217 -6.46 -5.20 -24.84
N GLU A 218 -6.63 -3.93 -24.51
CA GLU A 218 -5.49 -2.99 -24.47
C GLU A 218 -4.46 -3.33 -23.35
N ILE A 219 -4.86 -3.98 -22.26
CA ILE A 219 -3.95 -4.40 -21.18
C ILE A 219 -3.17 -5.65 -21.59
N GLU A 220 -3.78 -6.60 -22.31
CA GLU A 220 -3.13 -7.85 -22.74
C GLU A 220 -2.02 -7.64 -23.80
N VAL A 221 -2.08 -6.55 -24.55
CA VAL A 221 -1.11 -6.26 -25.64
C VAL A 221 0.21 -5.68 -25.10
N ILE A 222 0.28 -5.40 -23.80
CA ILE A 222 1.43 -4.80 -23.14
C ILE A 222 2.23 -5.88 -22.40
#